data_dccac75d9b4d5e56ef37023777d31e49
#
_entry.id   dccac75d9b4d5e56ef37023777d31e49
#
_cell.length_a   1.000
_cell.length_b   1.000
_cell.length_c   1.000
_cell.angle_alpha   90.00
_cell.angle_beta   90.00
_cell.angle_gamma   90.00
#
_symmetry.space_group_name_H-M   'P 1'
#
loop_
_entity.id
_entity.type
_entity.pdbx_description
1 polymer ?
#
loop_
_entity_poly.entity_id
_entity_poly.type
_entity_poly.pdbx_seq_one_letter_code
_entity_poly.pdbx_strand_id
1 'polypeptide(L)'
;MPRIKPFKGVRPPVDLVEAVESRPYDVLDSEEARAEAGCNEKSLYHIIKPEINFPEGTSEYDPRVYDSAAEQFAKFQKEGWLVQDEEENYYLYAQTMNGRTQYGLVVCAHVEDYMNGVIKKHELTRRDKEDDRMRHVSVTNANIEPVFLAYKGNDVLQALIARYAATKPLYDFIAPIDGFGHKFWVISDAADKATITEEFAKMDALYIADGHHRSAAAARVGAEKIAAEGHGEHDYYMAVCFPADQLTILDYNRVVKDLNGLSPEAFLEKLAENFIVEAKGSNAPYHPAELHEFSLYLEGVWYSLKAKPGTYDESDPIGVLDVDISSRLILDAILGIKDLRSDKRIDFVGGLRGLEELKRRVDSGEMKMALALYPVSMQQIMDIADSGNIMPPKATWFEPKLRSGLVIHKLS
;
A
#
# COMPACT_ATOMS: atom_id res chain seq x y z
N MET A 1 17.45 -15.80 -0.95
CA MET A 1 16.27 -16.67 -0.73
C MET A 1 15.54 -16.16 0.49
N PRO A 2 14.25 -15.85 0.39
CA PRO A 2 13.46 -15.34 1.51
C PRO A 2 13.36 -16.35 2.65
N ARG A 3 13.55 -15.84 3.86
CA ARG A 3 13.36 -16.60 5.10
C ARG A 3 12.07 -16.14 5.76
N ILE A 4 11.14 -17.07 5.90
CA ILE A 4 9.87 -16.82 6.58
C ILE A 4 9.66 -17.86 7.70
N LYS A 5 8.81 -17.51 8.67
CA LYS A 5 8.35 -18.45 9.69
C LYS A 5 6.88 -18.24 10.08
N PRO A 6 6.22 -19.28 10.63
CA PRO A 6 4.95 -19.11 11.34
C PRO A 6 5.17 -18.36 12.67
N PHE A 7 4.11 -17.85 13.27
CA PHE A 7 4.18 -17.11 14.52
C PHE A 7 2.90 -17.27 15.36
N LYS A 8 3.00 -16.97 16.66
CA LYS A 8 1.86 -16.94 17.57
C LYS A 8 1.12 -15.63 17.41
N GLY A 9 0.16 -15.58 16.49
CA GLY A 9 -0.60 -14.39 16.18
C GLY A 9 -1.44 -13.90 17.37
N VAL A 10 -1.41 -12.61 17.62
CA VAL A 10 -2.34 -11.95 18.56
C VAL A 10 -3.51 -11.40 17.73
N ARG A 11 -4.71 -11.88 17.98
CA ARG A 11 -5.87 -11.63 17.14
C ARG A 11 -7.18 -11.53 17.92
N PRO A 12 -8.19 -10.84 17.36
CA PRO A 12 -9.50 -10.74 18.04
C PRO A 12 -10.23 -12.10 18.08
N PRO A 13 -11.06 -12.35 19.10
CA PRO A 13 -12.12 -13.35 19.03
C PRO A 13 -13.04 -13.11 17.82
N VAL A 14 -13.66 -14.17 17.29
CA VAL A 14 -14.46 -14.12 16.06
C VAL A 14 -15.59 -13.08 16.13
N ASP A 15 -16.24 -12.95 17.27
CA ASP A 15 -17.33 -12.02 17.53
C ASP A 15 -16.88 -10.55 17.71
N LEU A 16 -15.57 -10.31 17.79
CA LEU A 16 -15.00 -8.97 17.96
C LEU A 16 -14.23 -8.47 16.74
N VAL A 17 -13.99 -9.30 15.72
CA VAL A 17 -13.11 -8.93 14.61
C VAL A 17 -13.57 -7.66 13.89
N GLU A 18 -14.87 -7.51 13.63
CA GLU A 18 -15.44 -6.33 12.96
C GLU A 18 -15.36 -5.05 13.83
N ALA A 19 -15.32 -5.22 15.16
CA ALA A 19 -15.16 -4.08 16.07
C ALA A 19 -13.69 -3.68 16.24
N VAL A 20 -12.75 -4.61 16.03
CA VAL A 20 -11.32 -4.37 16.20
C VAL A 20 -10.66 -3.91 14.91
N GLU A 21 -11.01 -4.53 13.78
CA GLU A 21 -10.35 -4.25 12.50
C GLU A 21 -10.42 -2.77 12.11
N SER A 22 -9.44 -2.31 11.35
CA SER A 22 -9.39 -0.94 10.85
C SER A 22 -8.66 -0.84 9.52
N ARG A 23 -8.82 0.29 8.82
CA ARG A 23 -7.94 0.66 7.71
C ARG A 23 -6.53 0.93 8.24
N PRO A 24 -5.47 0.81 7.40
CA PRO A 24 -4.11 1.11 7.84
C PRO A 24 -3.95 2.62 8.17
N TYR A 25 -2.98 2.92 9.04
CA TYR A 25 -2.77 4.25 9.61
C TYR A 25 -2.48 5.36 8.58
N ASP A 26 -1.94 4.98 7.41
CA ASP A 26 -1.42 5.88 6.37
C ASP A 26 -2.44 6.26 5.30
N VAL A 27 -3.68 5.75 5.37
CA VAL A 27 -4.74 6.05 4.40
C VAL A 27 -5.77 7.05 4.92
N LEU A 28 -5.64 7.50 6.16
CA LEU A 28 -6.56 8.44 6.79
C LEU A 28 -5.81 9.41 7.72
N ASP A 29 -6.36 10.59 7.88
CA ASP A 29 -5.88 11.54 8.87
C ASP A 29 -6.44 11.26 10.27
N SER A 30 -6.05 12.09 11.25
CA SER A 30 -6.47 11.90 12.66
C SER A 30 -7.94 12.21 12.89
N GLU A 31 -8.55 13.11 12.12
CA GLU A 31 -9.98 13.46 12.23
C GLU A 31 -10.83 12.34 11.64
N GLU A 32 -10.45 11.81 10.49
CA GLU A 32 -11.07 10.63 9.87
C GLU A 32 -10.98 9.42 10.79
N ALA A 33 -9.80 9.16 11.40
CA ALA A 33 -9.62 8.06 12.34
C ALA A 33 -10.52 8.20 13.58
N ARG A 34 -10.64 9.42 14.12
CA ARG A 34 -11.53 9.72 15.25
C ARG A 34 -13.00 9.52 14.87
N ALA A 35 -13.39 9.94 13.68
CA ALA A 35 -14.75 9.78 13.19
C ALA A 35 -15.11 8.30 12.98
N GLU A 36 -14.19 7.50 12.42
CA GLU A 36 -14.38 6.06 12.20
C GLU A 36 -14.38 5.26 13.50
N ALA A 37 -13.47 5.57 14.43
CA ALA A 37 -13.49 4.95 15.76
C ALA A 37 -14.78 5.27 16.51
N GLY A 38 -15.28 6.50 16.40
CA GLY A 38 -16.52 6.92 17.06
C GLY A 38 -16.51 6.64 18.57
N CYS A 39 -17.52 5.91 19.04
CA CYS A 39 -17.62 5.44 20.43
C CYS A 39 -17.10 4.01 20.62
N ASN A 40 -16.47 3.42 19.61
CA ASN A 40 -15.99 2.05 19.68
C ASN A 40 -14.62 1.96 20.39
N GLU A 41 -14.62 1.67 21.67
CA GLU A 41 -13.39 1.49 22.47
C GLU A 41 -12.50 0.33 22.00
N LYS A 42 -13.02 -0.58 21.16
CA LYS A 42 -12.29 -1.74 20.63
C LYS A 42 -11.67 -1.47 19.27
N SER A 43 -11.89 -0.28 18.69
CA SER A 43 -11.28 0.08 17.41
C SER A 43 -9.76 0.07 17.50
N LEU A 44 -9.09 -0.61 16.57
CA LEU A 44 -7.61 -0.63 16.53
C LEU A 44 -7.01 0.76 16.33
N TYR A 45 -7.77 1.73 15.85
CA TYR A 45 -7.30 3.12 15.75
C TYR A 45 -6.78 3.68 17.07
N HIS A 46 -7.29 3.23 18.21
CA HIS A 46 -6.75 3.60 19.53
C HIS A 46 -5.29 3.18 19.73
N ILE A 47 -4.79 2.23 18.92
CA ILE A 47 -3.41 1.74 18.98
C ILE A 47 -2.59 2.29 17.80
N ILE A 48 -3.13 2.30 16.57
CA ILE A 48 -2.36 2.68 15.36
C ILE A 48 -2.41 4.17 15.04
N LYS A 49 -3.43 4.88 15.55
CA LYS A 49 -3.64 6.33 15.47
C LYS A 49 -3.89 6.88 16.89
N PRO A 50 -2.98 6.63 17.86
CA PRO A 50 -3.26 6.84 19.29
C PRO A 50 -3.44 8.31 19.68
N GLU A 51 -3.14 9.26 18.81
CA GLU A 51 -3.46 10.69 18.98
C GLU A 51 -4.98 10.93 19.11
N ILE A 52 -5.83 10.01 18.63
CA ILE A 52 -7.28 10.12 18.80
C ILE A 52 -7.72 9.97 20.27
N ASN A 53 -6.86 9.41 21.12
CA ASN A 53 -7.11 9.28 22.57
C ASN A 53 -6.91 10.60 23.32
N PHE A 54 -6.47 11.67 22.63
CA PHE A 54 -6.17 12.98 23.18
C PHE A 54 -7.09 14.06 22.58
N PRO A 55 -7.12 15.28 23.12
CA PRO A 55 -7.86 16.39 22.53
C PRO A 55 -7.45 16.64 21.07
N GLU A 56 -8.41 17.13 20.28
CA GLU A 56 -8.15 17.52 18.88
C GLU A 56 -6.97 18.50 18.78
N GLY A 57 -6.19 18.34 17.70
CA GLY A 57 -4.98 19.12 17.46
C GLY A 57 -3.75 18.60 18.20
N THR A 58 -3.84 17.51 18.97
CA THR A 58 -2.65 16.85 19.52
C THR A 58 -1.82 16.27 18.37
N SER A 59 -0.53 16.58 18.36
CA SER A 59 0.39 16.07 17.33
C SER A 59 0.52 14.55 17.39
N GLU A 60 0.47 13.87 16.24
CA GLU A 60 0.75 12.44 16.12
C GLU A 60 2.17 12.07 16.62
N TYR A 61 3.09 13.05 16.72
CA TYR A 61 4.47 12.88 17.19
C TYR A 61 4.68 13.23 18.68
N ASP A 62 3.63 13.59 19.41
CA ASP A 62 3.74 13.85 20.86
C ASP A 62 4.19 12.56 21.58
N PRO A 63 5.20 12.63 22.47
CA PRO A 63 5.66 11.45 23.22
C PRO A 63 4.55 10.67 23.93
N ARG A 64 3.56 11.34 24.49
CA ARG A 64 2.43 10.74 25.19
C ARG A 64 1.55 9.86 24.29
N VAL A 65 1.52 10.17 22.97
CA VAL A 65 0.77 9.42 21.98
C VAL A 65 1.35 8.01 21.84
N TYR A 66 2.66 7.88 21.82
CA TYR A 66 3.31 6.56 21.77
C TYR A 66 3.12 5.75 23.05
N ASP A 67 3.21 6.39 24.23
CA ASP A 67 2.92 5.72 25.49
C ASP A 67 1.47 5.19 25.52
N SER A 68 0.53 6.00 25.02
CA SER A 68 -0.87 5.59 24.86
C SER A 68 -1.04 4.37 23.93
N ALA A 69 -0.27 4.28 22.83
CA ALA A 69 -0.31 3.09 21.96
C ALA A 69 0.02 1.81 22.72
N ALA A 70 1.09 1.84 23.54
CA ALA A 70 1.52 0.70 24.34
C ALA A 70 0.45 0.35 25.44
N GLU A 71 -0.08 1.37 26.11
CA GLU A 71 -1.14 1.18 27.12
C GLU A 71 -2.41 0.58 26.52
N GLN A 72 -2.85 1.09 25.36
CA GLN A 72 -4.02 0.55 24.66
C GLN A 72 -3.78 -0.89 24.19
N PHE A 73 -2.62 -1.20 23.63
CA PHE A 73 -2.30 -2.57 23.23
C PHE A 73 -2.30 -3.54 24.42
N ALA A 74 -1.77 -3.13 25.58
CA ALA A 74 -1.84 -3.91 26.80
C ALA A 74 -3.29 -4.05 27.31
N LYS A 75 -4.10 -2.97 27.26
CA LYS A 75 -5.54 -3.00 27.61
C LYS A 75 -6.30 -4.01 26.74
N PHE A 76 -6.11 -3.97 25.42
CA PHE A 76 -6.80 -4.88 24.48
C PHE A 76 -6.53 -6.36 24.80
N GLN A 77 -5.29 -6.69 25.17
CA GLN A 77 -4.94 -8.06 25.58
C GLN A 77 -5.56 -8.40 26.95
N LYS A 78 -5.50 -7.50 27.92
CA LYS A 78 -6.06 -7.70 29.25
C LYS A 78 -7.59 -7.90 29.25
N GLU A 79 -8.29 -7.14 28.40
CA GLU A 79 -9.75 -7.21 28.25
C GLU A 79 -10.19 -8.38 27.36
N GLY A 80 -9.25 -9.14 26.79
CA GLY A 80 -9.53 -10.27 25.89
C GLY A 80 -10.05 -9.84 24.51
N TRP A 81 -9.87 -8.57 24.14
CA TRP A 81 -10.21 -8.10 22.78
C TRP A 81 -9.20 -8.55 21.75
N LEU A 82 -8.00 -8.84 22.21
CA LEU A 82 -6.91 -9.47 21.45
C LEU A 82 -6.37 -10.64 22.28
N VAL A 83 -6.29 -11.82 21.66
CA VAL A 83 -5.85 -13.07 22.32
C VAL A 83 -4.71 -13.66 21.48
N GLN A 84 -3.64 -14.08 22.15
CA GLN A 84 -2.50 -14.73 21.48
C GLN A 84 -2.81 -16.21 21.23
N ASP A 85 -2.50 -16.69 20.02
CA ASP A 85 -2.57 -18.12 19.70
C ASP A 85 -1.56 -18.92 20.52
N GLU A 86 -1.92 -20.13 20.90
CA GLU A 86 -1.06 -21.02 21.70
C GLU A 86 0.11 -21.56 20.87
N GLU A 87 -0.13 -21.77 19.57
CA GLU A 87 0.83 -22.33 18.63
C GLU A 87 1.22 -21.35 17.54
N GLU A 88 2.40 -21.56 16.95
CA GLU A 88 2.85 -20.82 15.77
C GLU A 88 2.10 -21.30 14.52
N ASN A 89 1.46 -20.36 13.83
CA ASN A 89 0.68 -20.61 12.62
C ASN A 89 1.11 -19.70 11.49
N TYR A 90 0.87 -20.13 10.26
CA TYR A 90 0.64 -19.23 9.14
C TYR A 90 -0.86 -18.92 9.06
N TYR A 91 -1.21 -17.87 8.31
CA TYR A 91 -2.60 -17.56 8.08
C TYR A 91 -2.82 -17.28 6.60
N LEU A 92 -4.04 -17.52 6.14
CA LEU A 92 -4.48 -17.11 4.81
C LEU A 92 -5.45 -15.94 4.97
N TYR A 93 -5.21 -14.87 4.24
CA TYR A 93 -6.05 -13.69 4.20
C TYR A 93 -6.58 -13.46 2.80
N ALA A 94 -7.88 -13.37 2.63
CA ALA A 94 -8.53 -13.03 1.37
C ALA A 94 -9.22 -11.68 1.45
N GLN A 95 -9.06 -10.90 0.39
CA GLN A 95 -9.69 -9.60 0.22
C GLN A 95 -10.51 -9.61 -1.07
N THR A 96 -11.78 -9.19 -0.98
CA THR A 96 -12.69 -9.10 -2.13
C THR A 96 -13.09 -7.65 -2.40
N MET A 97 -12.79 -7.16 -3.59
CA MET A 97 -13.16 -5.83 -4.09
C MET A 97 -13.74 -5.96 -5.48
N ASN A 98 -14.91 -5.38 -5.75
CA ASN A 98 -15.55 -5.37 -7.05
C ASN A 98 -15.73 -6.78 -7.67
N GLY A 99 -16.03 -7.78 -6.84
CA GLY A 99 -16.23 -9.17 -7.26
C GLY A 99 -14.94 -9.96 -7.52
N ARG A 100 -13.76 -9.36 -7.39
CA ARG A 100 -12.46 -10.01 -7.49
C ARG A 100 -11.89 -10.28 -6.09
N THR A 101 -11.40 -11.50 -5.87
CA THR A 101 -10.76 -11.90 -4.62
C THR A 101 -9.27 -12.17 -4.84
N GLN A 102 -8.43 -11.62 -3.97
CA GLN A 102 -7.00 -11.91 -3.89
C GLN A 102 -6.67 -12.61 -2.57
N TYR A 103 -5.72 -13.54 -2.60
CA TYR A 103 -5.36 -14.36 -1.45
C TYR A 103 -3.89 -14.17 -1.10
N GLY A 104 -3.60 -13.81 0.16
CA GLY A 104 -2.25 -13.62 0.67
C GLY A 104 -1.96 -14.51 1.87
N LEU A 105 -0.74 -15.03 1.93
CA LEU A 105 -0.22 -15.76 3.07
C LEU A 105 0.34 -14.78 4.10
N VAL A 106 -0.14 -14.83 5.33
CA VAL A 106 0.37 -14.03 6.44
C VAL A 106 1.50 -14.80 7.09
N VAL A 107 2.66 -14.19 7.11
CA VAL A 107 3.93 -14.78 7.54
C VAL A 107 4.73 -13.79 8.38
N CYS A 108 5.76 -14.25 9.07
CA CYS A 108 6.83 -13.39 9.56
C CYS A 108 8.06 -13.52 8.65
N ALA A 109 8.49 -12.41 8.04
CA ALA A 109 9.64 -12.32 7.13
C ALA A 109 10.87 -11.82 7.88
N HIS A 110 12.06 -12.35 7.57
CA HIS A 110 13.28 -12.05 8.29
C HIS A 110 13.80 -10.63 8.00
N VAL A 111 14.19 -9.90 9.06
CA VAL A 111 14.64 -8.49 8.95
C VAL A 111 15.89 -8.32 8.09
N GLU A 112 16.84 -9.27 8.15
CA GLU A 112 18.04 -9.22 7.30
C GLU A 112 17.72 -9.35 5.81
N ASP A 113 16.63 -10.02 5.43
CA ASP A 113 16.25 -10.18 4.03
C ASP A 113 15.82 -8.82 3.43
N TYR A 114 15.28 -7.92 4.25
CA TYR A 114 15.08 -6.52 3.87
C TYR A 114 16.41 -5.77 3.76
N MET A 115 17.30 -5.94 4.73
CA MET A 115 18.60 -5.24 4.76
C MET A 115 19.52 -5.67 3.61
N ASN A 116 19.46 -6.94 3.22
CA ASN A 116 20.30 -7.55 2.17
C ASN A 116 19.67 -7.51 0.78
N GLY A 117 18.47 -6.92 0.61
CA GLY A 117 17.81 -6.78 -0.68
C GLY A 117 17.19 -8.06 -1.23
N VAL A 118 16.98 -9.08 -0.41
CA VAL A 118 16.15 -10.26 -0.75
C VAL A 118 14.68 -9.86 -0.76
N ILE A 119 14.27 -8.97 0.17
CA ILE A 119 13.00 -8.24 0.08
C ILE A 119 13.28 -6.93 -0.61
N LYS A 120 12.83 -6.83 -1.86
CA LYS A 120 13.14 -5.74 -2.77
C LYS A 120 12.16 -4.58 -2.61
N LYS A 121 12.68 -3.38 -2.71
CA LYS A 121 11.94 -2.11 -2.62
C LYS A 121 12.00 -1.37 -3.94
N HIS A 122 10.96 -0.62 -4.23
CA HIS A 122 10.86 0.24 -5.41
C HIS A 122 10.58 1.71 -5.06
N GLU A 123 10.49 2.05 -3.76
CA GLU A 123 10.23 3.41 -3.29
C GLU A 123 11.22 3.78 -2.16
N LEU A 124 11.63 5.06 -2.14
CA LEU A 124 12.41 5.63 -1.03
C LEU A 124 11.48 6.01 0.11
N THR A 125 11.89 5.64 1.31
CA THR A 125 11.20 6.01 2.53
C THR A 125 11.63 7.40 3.02
N ARG A 126 10.72 8.08 3.71
CA ARG A 126 10.99 9.34 4.39
C ARG A 126 11.44 9.05 5.82
N ARG A 127 12.55 9.66 6.22
CA ARG A 127 13.16 9.42 7.52
C ARG A 127 12.23 9.75 8.69
N ASP A 128 11.50 10.86 8.59
CA ASP A 128 10.52 11.27 9.61
C ASP A 128 9.42 10.22 9.84
N LYS A 129 8.94 9.59 8.76
CA LYS A 129 7.93 8.52 8.84
C LYS A 129 8.52 7.19 9.30
N GLU A 130 9.77 6.88 8.93
CA GLU A 130 10.46 5.71 9.47
C GLU A 130 10.65 5.82 10.98
N ASP A 131 11.19 6.96 11.44
CA ASP A 131 11.48 7.19 12.87
C ASP A 131 10.19 7.14 13.71
N ASP A 132 9.08 7.67 13.18
CA ASP A 132 7.75 7.56 13.76
C ASP A 132 7.33 6.09 13.93
N ARG A 133 7.38 5.30 12.86
CA ARG A 133 6.99 3.88 12.91
C ARG A 133 7.95 3.04 13.75
N MET A 134 9.25 3.33 13.73
CA MET A 134 10.22 2.68 14.62
C MET A 134 9.86 2.89 16.08
N ARG A 135 9.53 4.13 16.45
CA ARG A 135 9.10 4.43 17.81
C ARG A 135 7.85 3.67 18.19
N HIS A 136 6.84 3.65 17.31
CA HIS A 136 5.60 2.92 17.53
C HIS A 136 5.85 1.40 17.74
N VAL A 137 6.64 0.76 16.86
CA VAL A 137 7.02 -0.65 16.98
C VAL A 137 7.80 -0.91 18.27
N SER A 138 8.71 -0.01 18.64
CA SER A 138 9.54 -0.17 19.85
C SER A 138 8.72 -0.11 21.14
N VAL A 139 7.78 0.83 21.25
CA VAL A 139 6.97 1.00 22.48
C VAL A 139 5.89 -0.08 22.61
N THR A 140 5.28 -0.50 21.51
CA THR A 140 4.29 -1.59 21.51
C THR A 140 4.93 -2.98 21.58
N ASN A 141 6.22 -3.07 21.29
CA ASN A 141 6.98 -4.31 21.13
C ASN A 141 6.26 -5.30 20.19
N ALA A 142 5.67 -4.80 19.10
CA ALA A 142 4.87 -5.57 18.17
C ALA A 142 4.82 -4.93 16.77
N ASN A 143 4.65 -5.77 15.75
CA ASN A 143 4.20 -5.35 14.45
C ASN A 143 2.67 -5.36 14.45
N ILE A 144 2.05 -4.22 14.75
CA ILE A 144 0.58 -4.09 14.84
C ILE A 144 -0.06 -4.17 13.46
N GLU A 145 0.61 -3.64 12.44
CA GLU A 145 0.13 -3.57 11.07
C GLU A 145 1.01 -4.39 10.13
N PRO A 146 0.43 -5.18 9.22
CA PRO A 146 1.20 -5.99 8.29
C PRO A 146 1.84 -5.15 7.19
N VAL A 147 2.93 -5.66 6.63
CA VAL A 147 3.51 -5.19 5.36
C VAL A 147 2.90 -5.98 4.21
N PHE A 148 2.69 -5.34 3.08
CA PHE A 148 2.17 -5.95 1.88
C PHE A 148 3.32 -6.34 0.94
N LEU A 149 3.57 -7.65 0.80
CA LEU A 149 4.60 -8.19 -0.08
C LEU A 149 3.96 -8.93 -1.27
N ALA A 150 4.69 -8.98 -2.38
CA ALA A 150 4.35 -9.77 -3.54
C ALA A 150 5.44 -10.82 -3.81
N TYR A 151 5.07 -11.95 -4.41
CA TYR A 151 5.98 -12.97 -4.91
C TYR A 151 5.59 -13.46 -6.31
N LYS A 152 6.55 -13.95 -7.09
CA LYS A 152 6.28 -14.58 -8.39
C LYS A 152 5.47 -15.85 -8.21
N GLY A 153 4.52 -16.13 -9.10
CA GLY A 153 3.58 -17.25 -9.00
C GLY A 153 4.26 -18.59 -8.66
N ASN A 154 3.57 -19.40 -7.84
CA ASN A 154 4.03 -20.72 -7.38
C ASN A 154 2.83 -21.67 -7.32
N ASP A 155 2.84 -22.70 -8.16
CA ASP A 155 1.73 -23.64 -8.31
C ASP A 155 1.42 -24.44 -7.03
N VAL A 156 2.46 -24.78 -6.25
CA VAL A 156 2.30 -25.52 -4.99
C VAL A 156 1.57 -24.66 -3.97
N LEU A 157 1.97 -23.41 -3.82
CA LEU A 157 1.29 -22.46 -2.93
C LEU A 157 -0.12 -22.15 -3.42
N GLN A 158 -0.34 -22.00 -4.72
CA GLN A 158 -1.68 -21.80 -5.28
C GLN A 158 -2.62 -22.96 -4.97
N ALA A 159 -2.16 -24.21 -5.11
CA ALA A 159 -2.93 -25.39 -4.77
C ALA A 159 -3.27 -25.45 -3.26
N LEU A 160 -2.30 -25.11 -2.40
CA LEU A 160 -2.50 -25.01 -0.95
C LEU A 160 -3.53 -23.92 -0.61
N ILE A 161 -3.39 -22.74 -1.15
CA ILE A 161 -4.32 -21.62 -0.97
C ILE A 161 -5.73 -22.01 -1.41
N ALA A 162 -5.87 -22.61 -2.58
CA ALA A 162 -7.18 -23.05 -3.10
C ALA A 162 -7.85 -24.08 -2.17
N ARG A 163 -7.09 -24.98 -1.57
CA ARG A 163 -7.60 -25.98 -0.61
C ARG A 163 -8.13 -25.29 0.65
N TYR A 164 -7.42 -24.32 1.23
CA TYR A 164 -7.89 -23.57 2.40
C TYR A 164 -9.08 -22.67 2.05
N ALA A 165 -9.07 -22.01 0.90
CA ALA A 165 -10.16 -21.16 0.43
C ALA A 165 -11.49 -21.91 0.25
N ALA A 166 -11.44 -23.22 -0.01
CA ALA A 166 -12.61 -24.10 -0.09
C ALA A 166 -13.17 -24.50 1.28
N THR A 167 -12.49 -24.20 2.38
CA THR A 167 -12.94 -24.48 3.75
C THR A 167 -13.65 -23.30 4.38
N LYS A 168 -14.31 -23.52 5.52
CA LYS A 168 -14.94 -22.43 6.28
C LYS A 168 -13.84 -21.53 6.87
N PRO A 169 -13.84 -20.21 6.61
CA PRO A 169 -12.91 -19.30 7.21
C PRO A 169 -13.18 -19.10 8.73
N LEU A 170 -12.15 -18.66 9.44
CA LEU A 170 -12.27 -18.20 10.81
C LEU A 170 -13.04 -16.88 10.91
N TYR A 171 -12.65 -15.90 10.05
CA TYR A 171 -13.38 -14.64 9.88
C TYR A 171 -13.96 -14.58 8.47
N ASP A 172 -15.17 -14.05 8.36
CA ASP A 172 -15.89 -13.80 7.09
C ASP A 172 -16.81 -12.60 7.30
N PHE A 173 -16.40 -11.41 6.84
CA PHE A 173 -17.15 -10.18 7.03
C PHE A 173 -16.97 -9.22 5.84
N ILE A 174 -17.87 -8.26 5.77
CA ILE A 174 -17.80 -7.12 4.84
C ILE A 174 -17.57 -5.87 5.67
N ALA A 175 -16.45 -5.19 5.43
CA ALA A 175 -16.13 -3.96 6.15
C ALA A 175 -17.12 -2.85 5.79
N PRO A 176 -17.81 -2.23 6.78
CA PRO A 176 -18.90 -1.29 6.50
C PRO A 176 -18.43 0.01 5.87
N ILE A 177 -17.15 0.39 6.06
CA ILE A 177 -16.62 1.66 5.59
C ILE A 177 -16.41 1.72 4.07
N ASP A 178 -16.09 0.60 3.44
CA ASP A 178 -15.77 0.53 2.00
C ASP A 178 -16.50 -0.59 1.25
N GLY A 179 -17.21 -1.47 1.96
CA GLY A 179 -17.95 -2.59 1.38
C GLY A 179 -17.06 -3.73 0.89
N PHE A 180 -15.77 -3.76 1.26
CA PHE A 180 -14.86 -4.84 0.86
C PHE A 180 -15.03 -6.06 1.74
N GLY A 181 -14.93 -7.24 1.12
CA GLY A 181 -15.01 -8.52 1.81
C GLY A 181 -13.68 -8.97 2.34
N HIS A 182 -13.68 -9.52 3.55
CA HIS A 182 -12.48 -10.02 4.22
C HIS A 182 -12.74 -11.43 4.77
N LYS A 183 -11.83 -12.37 4.41
CA LYS A 183 -11.86 -13.73 4.97
C LYS A 183 -10.49 -14.12 5.49
N PHE A 184 -10.46 -14.90 6.57
CA PHE A 184 -9.23 -15.24 7.24
C PHE A 184 -9.25 -16.69 7.74
N TRP A 185 -8.18 -17.44 7.52
CA TRP A 185 -8.02 -18.84 7.94
C TRP A 185 -6.75 -19.01 8.74
N VAL A 186 -6.75 -19.94 9.67
CA VAL A 186 -5.53 -20.38 10.39
C VAL A 186 -4.97 -21.62 9.70
N ILE A 187 -3.68 -21.59 9.38
CA ILE A 187 -2.94 -22.73 8.81
C ILE A 187 -2.10 -23.35 9.92
N SER A 188 -2.65 -24.35 10.60
CA SER A 188 -2.02 -25.02 11.74
C SER A 188 -1.42 -26.38 11.40
N ASP A 189 -1.78 -26.98 10.26
CA ASP A 189 -1.24 -28.27 9.83
C ASP A 189 0.26 -28.21 9.64
N ALA A 190 1.00 -29.16 10.25
CA ALA A 190 2.45 -29.14 10.27
C ALA A 190 3.07 -29.37 8.87
N ALA A 191 2.44 -30.21 8.03
CA ALA A 191 2.93 -30.47 6.68
C ALA A 191 2.73 -29.25 5.77
N ASP A 192 1.59 -28.55 5.93
CA ASP A 192 1.32 -27.32 5.19
C ASP A 192 2.26 -26.19 5.61
N LYS A 193 2.54 -26.05 6.91
CA LYS A 193 3.53 -25.07 7.41
C LYS A 193 4.92 -25.35 6.84
N ALA A 194 5.35 -26.62 6.82
CA ALA A 194 6.62 -26.99 6.21
C ALA A 194 6.65 -26.66 4.70
N THR A 195 5.59 -27.03 3.97
CA THR A 195 5.45 -26.72 2.54
C THR A 195 5.57 -25.22 2.26
N ILE A 196 4.86 -24.38 3.01
CA ILE A 196 4.94 -22.92 2.84
C ILE A 196 6.37 -22.42 3.05
N THR A 197 7.02 -22.84 4.14
CA THR A 197 8.40 -22.43 4.45
C THR A 197 9.37 -22.85 3.34
N GLU A 198 9.26 -24.11 2.87
CA GLU A 198 10.12 -24.65 1.82
C GLU A 198 9.92 -23.96 0.46
N GLU A 199 8.67 -23.67 0.09
CA GLU A 199 8.38 -23.02 -1.19
C GLU A 199 8.89 -21.57 -1.20
N PHE A 200 8.74 -20.81 -0.09
CA PHE A 200 9.33 -19.48 -0.01
C PHE A 200 10.86 -19.51 -0.06
N ALA A 201 11.48 -20.50 0.56
CA ALA A 201 12.94 -20.68 0.52
C ALA A 201 13.48 -21.00 -0.89
N LYS A 202 12.65 -21.34 -1.86
CA LYS A 202 13.04 -21.56 -3.27
C LYS A 202 12.96 -20.30 -4.12
N MET A 203 12.30 -19.26 -3.64
CA MET A 203 12.15 -18.01 -4.37
C MET A 203 13.46 -17.20 -4.37
N ASP A 204 13.66 -16.39 -5.39
CA ASP A 204 14.81 -15.49 -5.47
C ASP A 204 14.62 -14.24 -4.58
N ALA A 205 13.42 -13.68 -4.58
CA ALA A 205 13.09 -12.45 -3.88
C ALA A 205 11.59 -12.36 -3.51
N LEU A 206 11.29 -11.45 -2.58
CA LEU A 206 9.97 -10.86 -2.36
C LEU A 206 10.02 -9.38 -2.74
N TYR A 207 8.87 -8.80 -3.03
CA TYR A 207 8.75 -7.41 -3.49
C TYR A 207 7.79 -6.65 -2.59
N ILE A 208 8.18 -5.51 -2.05
CA ILE A 208 7.27 -4.68 -1.28
C ILE A 208 6.25 -4.06 -2.25
N ALA A 209 4.98 -4.39 -2.06
CA ALA A 209 3.86 -3.77 -2.80
C ALA A 209 3.42 -2.48 -2.09
N ASP A 210 3.20 -2.56 -0.77
CA ASP A 210 2.80 -1.41 0.06
C ASP A 210 3.41 -1.53 1.46
N GLY A 211 3.60 -0.39 2.16
CA GLY A 211 4.15 -0.36 3.51
C GLY A 211 5.69 -0.28 3.54
N HIS A 212 6.32 0.45 2.62
CA HIS A 212 7.77 0.67 2.62
C HIS A 212 8.29 1.23 3.95
N HIS A 213 7.58 2.20 4.55
CA HIS A 213 7.96 2.76 5.87
C HIS A 213 7.81 1.74 6.98
N ARG A 214 6.75 0.90 6.96
CA ARG A 214 6.55 -0.19 7.93
C ARG A 214 7.64 -1.25 7.82
N SER A 215 8.01 -1.66 6.60
CA SER A 215 9.13 -2.59 6.36
C SER A 215 10.46 -2.05 6.89
N ALA A 216 10.79 -0.80 6.54
CA ALA A 216 12.03 -0.16 6.98
C ALA A 216 12.10 -0.04 8.51
N ALA A 217 11.02 0.44 9.13
CA ALA A 217 10.95 0.58 10.59
C ALA A 217 11.08 -0.77 11.31
N ALA A 218 10.34 -1.80 10.87
CA ALA A 218 10.39 -3.12 11.48
C ALA A 218 11.79 -3.75 11.34
N ALA A 219 12.41 -3.64 10.16
CA ALA A 219 13.75 -4.18 9.93
C ALA A 219 14.82 -3.46 10.78
N ARG A 220 14.73 -2.13 10.93
CA ARG A 220 15.66 -1.36 11.77
C ARG A 220 15.49 -1.68 13.25
N VAL A 221 14.25 -1.73 13.75
CA VAL A 221 13.97 -2.11 15.15
C VAL A 221 14.45 -3.53 15.43
N GLY A 222 14.19 -4.48 14.52
CA GLY A 222 14.68 -5.84 14.64
C GLY A 222 16.21 -5.90 14.70
N ALA A 223 16.91 -5.20 13.81
CA ALA A 223 18.38 -5.15 13.81
C ALA A 223 18.95 -4.52 15.10
N GLU A 224 18.33 -3.44 15.64
CA GLU A 224 18.70 -2.84 16.91
C GLU A 224 18.52 -3.81 18.08
N LYS A 225 17.40 -4.54 18.12
CA LYS A 225 17.12 -5.56 19.14
C LYS A 225 18.08 -6.75 19.05
N ILE A 226 18.37 -7.26 17.85
CA ILE A 226 19.37 -8.33 17.65
C ILE A 226 20.74 -7.91 18.23
N ALA A 227 21.16 -6.68 17.98
CA ALA A 227 22.40 -6.15 18.48
C ALA A 227 22.43 -5.99 20.02
N ALA A 228 21.30 -5.67 20.64
CA ALA A 228 21.18 -5.42 22.07
C ALA A 228 20.86 -6.68 22.90
N GLU A 229 19.99 -7.56 22.36
CA GLU A 229 19.36 -8.67 23.11
C GLU A 229 19.72 -10.06 22.54
N GLY A 230 20.34 -10.12 21.34
CA GLY A 230 20.56 -11.35 20.60
C GLY A 230 19.35 -11.74 19.73
N HIS A 231 19.35 -12.97 19.20
CA HIS A 231 18.30 -13.46 18.32
C HIS A 231 16.99 -13.80 19.06
N GLY A 232 15.83 -13.51 18.42
CA GLY A 232 14.52 -13.75 19.00
C GLY A 232 13.36 -13.52 18.00
N GLU A 233 12.16 -13.31 18.52
CA GLU A 233 10.98 -12.99 17.69
C GLU A 233 11.18 -11.74 16.83
N HIS A 234 11.93 -10.77 17.32
CA HIS A 234 12.28 -9.53 16.64
C HIS A 234 13.22 -9.69 15.44
N ASP A 235 13.74 -10.90 15.17
CA ASP A 235 14.44 -11.22 13.92
C ASP A 235 13.50 -11.19 12.71
N TYR A 236 12.19 -11.17 12.97
CA TYR A 236 11.15 -11.28 11.95
C TYR A 236 10.11 -10.17 12.11
N TYR A 237 9.46 -9.83 11.01
CA TYR A 237 8.33 -8.88 10.99
C TYR A 237 7.16 -9.39 10.16
N MET A 238 5.95 -9.01 10.54
CA MET A 238 4.71 -9.49 9.95
C MET A 238 4.47 -8.92 8.56
N ALA A 239 4.20 -9.82 7.61
CA ALA A 239 3.86 -9.48 6.25
C ALA A 239 2.71 -10.35 5.71
N VAL A 240 1.98 -9.83 4.73
CA VAL A 240 1.05 -10.61 3.91
C VAL A 240 1.63 -10.70 2.51
N CYS A 241 1.90 -11.92 2.05
CA CYS A 241 2.54 -12.21 0.78
C CYS A 241 1.52 -12.70 -0.24
N PHE A 242 1.33 -11.95 -1.33
CA PHE A 242 0.40 -12.27 -2.40
C PHE A 242 1.13 -12.73 -3.66
N PRO A 243 0.56 -13.66 -4.44
CA PRO A 243 1.02 -13.88 -5.81
C PRO A 243 0.87 -12.59 -6.63
N ALA A 244 1.91 -12.22 -7.37
CA ALA A 244 1.95 -10.96 -8.12
C ALA A 244 0.83 -10.83 -9.16
N ASP A 245 0.41 -11.94 -9.75
CA ASP A 245 -0.66 -12.02 -10.74
C ASP A 245 -2.07 -11.82 -10.15
N GLN A 246 -2.23 -11.89 -8.82
CA GLN A 246 -3.49 -11.60 -8.15
C GLN A 246 -3.65 -10.14 -7.75
N LEU A 247 -2.58 -9.35 -7.83
CA LEU A 247 -2.61 -7.96 -7.36
C LEU A 247 -3.24 -7.02 -8.37
N THR A 248 -3.97 -6.04 -7.85
CA THR A 248 -4.54 -4.95 -8.64
C THR A 248 -3.83 -3.66 -8.26
N ILE A 249 -3.26 -3.01 -9.28
CA ILE A 249 -2.68 -1.67 -9.15
C ILE A 249 -3.63 -0.74 -9.89
N LEU A 250 -4.08 0.29 -9.19
CA LEU A 250 -4.92 1.33 -9.76
C LEU A 250 -4.05 2.48 -10.25
N ASP A 251 -4.59 3.24 -11.18
CA ASP A 251 -4.01 4.48 -11.66
C ASP A 251 -3.82 5.49 -10.51
N TYR A 252 -2.73 6.25 -10.58
CA TYR A 252 -2.47 7.34 -9.67
C TYR A 252 -2.44 8.63 -10.49
N ASN A 253 -3.54 9.36 -10.48
CA ASN A 253 -3.81 10.46 -11.40
C ASN A 253 -3.30 11.79 -10.85
N ARG A 254 -3.10 12.76 -11.74
CA ARG A 254 -2.61 14.11 -11.42
C ARG A 254 -3.67 15.13 -11.71
N VAL A 255 -3.73 16.16 -10.87
CA VAL A 255 -4.52 17.38 -11.11
C VAL A 255 -3.64 18.60 -10.88
N VAL A 256 -3.77 19.62 -11.72
CA VAL A 256 -2.86 20.77 -11.72
C VAL A 256 -3.68 22.07 -11.73
N LYS A 257 -3.23 23.04 -10.91
CA LYS A 257 -3.96 24.30 -10.66
C LYS A 257 -3.88 25.31 -11.79
N ASP A 258 -2.83 25.28 -12.61
CA ASP A 258 -2.61 26.26 -13.68
C ASP A 258 -1.85 25.65 -14.85
N LEU A 259 -1.81 26.32 -15.98
CA LEU A 259 -1.10 25.94 -17.19
C LEU A 259 0.23 26.70 -17.38
N ASN A 260 0.86 27.16 -16.31
CA ASN A 260 2.11 27.91 -16.36
C ASN A 260 2.03 29.16 -17.29
N GLY A 261 0.91 29.87 -17.24
CA GLY A 261 0.65 31.07 -18.02
C GLY A 261 0.25 30.83 -19.48
N LEU A 262 0.12 29.57 -19.91
CA LEU A 262 -0.35 29.23 -21.26
C LEU A 262 -1.88 29.30 -21.37
N SER A 263 -2.38 29.66 -22.57
CA SER A 263 -3.78 29.39 -22.89
C SER A 263 -4.01 27.89 -23.11
N PRO A 264 -5.25 27.39 -23.02
CA PRO A 264 -5.57 25.99 -23.29
C PRO A 264 -5.09 25.54 -24.68
N GLU A 265 -5.26 26.38 -25.72
CA GLU A 265 -4.84 26.12 -27.08
C GLU A 265 -3.31 25.99 -27.17
N ALA A 266 -2.56 26.95 -26.60
CA ALA A 266 -1.11 26.93 -26.57
C ALA A 266 -0.57 25.73 -25.78
N PHE A 267 -1.27 25.29 -24.74
CA PHE A 267 -0.92 24.07 -24.00
C PHE A 267 -1.10 22.81 -24.86
N LEU A 268 -2.24 22.69 -25.58
CA LEU A 268 -2.47 21.58 -26.50
C LEU A 268 -1.47 21.56 -27.68
N GLU A 269 -1.08 22.71 -28.20
CA GLU A 269 -0.03 22.81 -29.22
C GLU A 269 1.33 22.29 -28.72
N LYS A 270 1.71 22.65 -27.48
CA LYS A 270 2.94 22.12 -26.85
C LYS A 270 2.87 20.63 -26.60
N LEU A 271 1.72 20.12 -26.16
CA LEU A 271 1.53 18.66 -26.01
C LEU A 271 1.69 17.94 -27.34
N ALA A 272 1.21 18.53 -28.45
CA ALA A 272 1.32 17.94 -29.78
C ALA A 272 2.76 17.80 -30.28
N GLU A 273 3.76 18.43 -29.66
CA GLU A 273 5.18 18.20 -29.98
C GLU A 273 5.59 16.73 -29.68
N ASN A 274 5.17 16.21 -28.54
CA ASN A 274 5.57 14.89 -28.03
C ASN A 274 4.45 13.84 -28.05
N PHE A 275 3.20 14.25 -28.21
CA PHE A 275 2.03 13.37 -28.17
C PHE A 275 1.18 13.49 -29.43
N ILE A 276 0.47 12.42 -29.76
CA ILE A 276 -0.68 12.48 -30.67
C ILE A 276 -1.87 12.86 -29.80
N VAL A 277 -2.45 14.03 -30.06
CA VAL A 277 -3.55 14.61 -29.26
C VAL A 277 -4.87 14.43 -30.01
N GLU A 278 -5.83 13.74 -29.40
CA GLU A 278 -7.15 13.50 -29.98
C GLU A 278 -8.26 13.85 -29.00
N ALA A 279 -9.18 14.72 -29.39
CA ALA A 279 -10.35 15.04 -28.58
C ALA A 279 -11.34 13.86 -28.53
N LYS A 280 -11.74 13.47 -27.33
CA LYS A 280 -12.70 12.37 -27.07
C LYS A 280 -14.10 12.89 -26.68
N GLY A 281 -14.24 14.20 -26.47
CA GLY A 281 -15.50 14.86 -26.10
C GLY A 281 -15.69 15.03 -24.60
N SER A 282 -16.91 15.42 -24.20
CA SER A 282 -17.24 15.81 -22.82
C SER A 282 -18.27 14.88 -22.13
N ASN A 283 -18.84 13.93 -22.86
CA ASN A 283 -20.02 13.18 -22.40
C ASN A 283 -19.71 12.10 -21.35
N ALA A 284 -18.52 11.53 -21.37
CA ALA A 284 -18.08 10.53 -20.42
C ALA A 284 -16.57 10.63 -20.22
N PRO A 285 -16.05 10.26 -19.02
CA PRO A 285 -14.63 10.14 -18.80
C PRO A 285 -13.98 9.20 -19.81
N TYR A 286 -12.81 9.58 -20.29
CA TYR A 286 -11.99 8.76 -21.16
C TYR A 286 -10.86 8.12 -20.36
N HIS A 287 -10.81 6.78 -20.32
CA HIS A 287 -9.74 6.03 -19.71
C HIS A 287 -8.63 5.75 -20.71
N PRO A 288 -7.34 5.89 -20.34
CA PRO A 288 -6.24 5.37 -21.15
C PRO A 288 -6.45 3.87 -21.41
N ALA A 289 -6.30 3.42 -22.65
CA ALA A 289 -6.56 2.05 -23.05
C ALA A 289 -5.33 1.14 -22.98
N GLU A 290 -4.14 1.72 -23.05
CA GLU A 290 -2.86 1.01 -23.14
C GLU A 290 -1.71 1.83 -22.55
N LEU A 291 -0.55 1.20 -22.35
CA LEU A 291 0.68 1.88 -21.95
C LEU A 291 1.02 3.00 -22.94
N HIS A 292 1.58 4.10 -22.44
CA HIS A 292 1.98 5.32 -23.17
C HIS A 292 0.80 6.11 -23.74
N GLU A 293 -0.40 5.79 -23.30
CA GLU A 293 -1.59 6.61 -23.51
C GLU A 293 -1.99 7.26 -22.17
N PHE A 294 -2.33 8.54 -22.25
CA PHE A 294 -2.81 9.34 -21.12
C PHE A 294 -4.18 9.91 -21.46
N SER A 295 -4.96 10.23 -20.45
CA SER A 295 -6.20 10.96 -20.62
C SER A 295 -6.08 12.33 -19.97
N LEU A 296 -6.24 13.39 -20.73
CA LEU A 296 -6.25 14.78 -20.27
C LEU A 296 -7.69 15.28 -20.20
N TYR A 297 -8.08 15.87 -19.06
CA TYR A 297 -9.31 16.66 -18.95
C TYR A 297 -8.98 18.14 -18.84
N LEU A 298 -9.44 18.93 -19.81
CA LEU A 298 -9.17 20.35 -19.92
C LEU A 298 -10.39 21.08 -20.51
N GLU A 299 -10.83 22.18 -19.89
CA GLU A 299 -11.93 23.02 -20.38
C GLU A 299 -13.21 22.23 -20.76
N GLY A 300 -13.57 21.22 -19.95
CA GLY A 300 -14.76 20.41 -20.17
C GLY A 300 -14.62 19.32 -21.23
N VAL A 301 -13.43 19.11 -21.79
CA VAL A 301 -13.18 18.13 -22.85
C VAL A 301 -12.13 17.11 -22.39
N TRP A 302 -12.39 15.83 -22.69
CA TRP A 302 -11.42 14.77 -22.55
C TRP A 302 -10.61 14.61 -23.84
N TYR A 303 -9.30 14.42 -23.70
CA TYR A 303 -8.36 14.15 -24.78
C TYR A 303 -7.59 12.87 -24.51
N SER A 304 -7.36 12.08 -25.55
CA SER A 304 -6.32 11.04 -25.56
C SER A 304 -5.00 11.67 -25.94
N LEU A 305 -3.94 11.36 -25.19
CA LEU A 305 -2.57 11.75 -25.47
C LEU A 305 -1.75 10.47 -25.62
N LYS A 306 -1.38 10.09 -26.85
CA LYS A 306 -0.47 8.97 -27.09
C LYS A 306 0.95 9.46 -27.29
N ALA A 307 1.89 8.98 -26.47
CA ALA A 307 3.30 9.32 -26.60
C ALA A 307 3.85 8.90 -27.97
N LYS A 308 4.55 9.82 -28.64
CA LYS A 308 5.13 9.55 -29.96
C LYS A 308 6.33 8.60 -29.83
N PRO A 309 6.62 7.76 -30.84
CA PRO A 309 7.85 6.98 -30.88
C PRO A 309 9.09 7.86 -30.70
N GLY A 310 10.03 7.40 -29.86
CA GLY A 310 11.27 8.13 -29.56
C GLY A 310 11.16 9.15 -28.41
N THR A 311 10.00 9.29 -27.78
CA THR A 311 9.84 10.13 -26.57
C THR A 311 10.18 9.38 -25.28
N TYR A 312 10.33 8.08 -25.35
CA TYR A 312 10.74 7.18 -24.26
C TYR A 312 11.64 6.07 -24.82
N ASP A 313 12.40 5.42 -23.94
CA ASP A 313 13.30 4.29 -24.24
C ASP A 313 12.76 3.04 -23.54
N GLU A 314 12.35 2.04 -24.33
CA GLU A 314 11.82 0.76 -23.80
C GLU A 314 12.88 -0.04 -23.03
N SER A 315 14.17 0.25 -23.22
CA SER A 315 15.26 -0.39 -22.46
C SER A 315 15.56 0.26 -21.13
N ASP A 316 15.04 1.48 -20.87
CA ASP A 316 15.15 2.15 -19.58
C ASP A 316 13.94 1.81 -18.69
N PRO A 317 14.11 1.01 -17.62
CA PRO A 317 13.00 0.55 -16.78
C PRO A 317 12.24 1.67 -16.07
N ILE A 318 12.84 2.88 -15.97
CA ILE A 318 12.18 4.06 -15.40
C ILE A 318 11.63 4.95 -16.50
N GLY A 319 12.45 5.27 -17.51
CA GLY A 319 12.09 6.17 -18.59
C GLY A 319 10.93 5.69 -19.46
N VAL A 320 10.64 4.38 -19.44
CA VAL A 320 9.48 3.77 -20.11
C VAL A 320 8.17 3.92 -19.35
N LEU A 321 8.22 4.29 -18.07
CA LEU A 321 7.00 4.42 -17.25
C LEU A 321 6.19 5.65 -17.64
N ASP A 322 4.88 5.50 -17.74
CA ASP A 322 3.94 6.61 -17.99
C ASP A 322 4.07 7.73 -16.93
N VAL A 323 4.38 7.35 -15.69
CA VAL A 323 4.68 8.29 -14.61
C VAL A 323 5.90 9.16 -14.95
N ASP A 324 6.98 8.59 -15.51
CA ASP A 324 8.18 9.32 -15.90
C ASP A 324 7.94 10.13 -17.15
N ILE A 325 7.33 9.54 -18.18
CA ILE A 325 7.00 10.22 -19.46
C ILE A 325 6.17 11.48 -19.17
N SER A 326 5.10 11.36 -18.38
CA SER A 326 4.26 12.51 -18.02
C SER A 326 5.01 13.54 -17.18
N SER A 327 5.88 13.11 -16.26
CA SER A 327 6.67 14.01 -15.42
C SER A 327 7.67 14.82 -16.25
N ARG A 328 8.40 14.19 -17.16
CA ARG A 328 9.40 14.87 -18.01
C ARG A 328 8.75 15.75 -19.08
N LEU A 329 7.79 15.19 -19.83
CA LEU A 329 7.31 15.84 -21.05
C LEU A 329 6.13 16.80 -20.82
N ILE A 330 5.37 16.64 -19.75
CA ILE A 330 4.21 17.48 -19.43
C ILE A 330 4.48 18.34 -18.21
N LEU A 331 4.76 17.70 -17.06
CA LEU A 331 4.83 18.43 -15.78
C LEU A 331 6.06 19.34 -15.70
N ASP A 332 7.25 18.85 -16.06
CA ASP A 332 8.47 19.66 -16.06
C ASP A 332 8.57 20.53 -17.31
N ALA A 333 8.59 19.93 -18.50
CA ALA A 333 8.90 20.67 -19.73
C ALA A 333 7.86 21.75 -20.08
N ILE A 334 6.58 21.52 -19.85
CA ILE A 334 5.50 22.47 -20.21
C ILE A 334 5.05 23.28 -18.99
N LEU A 335 4.77 22.59 -17.86
CA LEU A 335 4.18 23.22 -16.68
C LEU A 335 5.21 23.74 -15.68
N GLY A 336 6.50 23.39 -15.85
CA GLY A 336 7.59 23.82 -14.97
C GLY A 336 7.52 23.22 -13.55
N ILE A 337 6.78 22.12 -13.38
CA ILE A 337 6.65 21.39 -12.11
C ILE A 337 7.78 20.35 -12.05
N LYS A 338 8.88 20.68 -11.37
CA LYS A 338 10.08 19.87 -11.30
C LYS A 338 10.10 18.87 -10.14
N ASP A 339 9.54 19.23 -9.01
CA ASP A 339 9.48 18.37 -7.84
C ASP A 339 8.02 18.12 -7.43
N LEU A 340 7.56 16.92 -7.75
CA LEU A 340 6.18 16.48 -7.47
C LEU A 340 5.85 16.37 -5.97
N ARG A 341 6.86 16.39 -5.09
CA ARG A 341 6.67 16.26 -3.63
C ARG A 341 6.43 17.60 -2.94
N SER A 342 6.95 18.67 -3.52
CA SER A 342 6.95 20.00 -2.88
C SER A 342 6.17 21.06 -3.65
N ASP A 343 5.90 20.89 -4.95
CA ASP A 343 5.14 21.87 -5.74
C ASP A 343 3.65 21.83 -5.35
N LYS A 344 3.15 22.97 -4.88
CA LYS A 344 1.74 23.12 -4.43
C LYS A 344 0.72 23.32 -5.55
N ARG A 345 1.19 23.38 -6.82
CA ARG A 345 0.31 23.49 -7.98
C ARG A 345 -0.22 22.13 -8.45
N ILE A 346 0.42 21.03 -8.03
CA ILE A 346 0.00 19.67 -8.35
C ILE A 346 -0.58 18.98 -7.12
N ASP A 347 -1.60 18.16 -7.35
CA ASP A 347 -2.14 17.22 -6.38
C ASP A 347 -2.45 15.87 -7.05
N PHE A 348 -2.71 14.84 -6.26
CA PHE A 348 -2.82 13.46 -6.72
C PHE A 348 -4.17 12.86 -6.34
N VAL A 349 -4.73 12.06 -7.26
CA VAL A 349 -6.02 11.37 -7.07
C VAL A 349 -5.82 9.88 -7.33
N GLY A 350 -5.97 9.06 -6.28
CA GLY A 350 -5.92 7.59 -6.41
C GLY A 350 -7.10 7.07 -7.23
N GLY A 351 -6.84 6.03 -8.04
CA GLY A 351 -7.81 5.48 -8.99
C GLY A 351 -9.12 4.96 -8.37
N LEU A 352 -9.13 4.68 -7.06
CA LEU A 352 -10.37 4.31 -6.36
C LEU A 352 -11.45 5.40 -6.43
N ARG A 353 -11.06 6.68 -6.51
CA ARG A 353 -12.00 7.81 -6.67
C ARG A 353 -12.53 7.96 -8.09
N GLY A 354 -11.93 7.29 -9.06
CA GLY A 354 -12.33 7.28 -10.46
C GLY A 354 -12.07 8.60 -11.20
N LEU A 355 -12.30 8.59 -12.50
CA LEU A 355 -12.09 9.78 -13.35
C LEU A 355 -13.16 10.85 -13.14
N GLU A 356 -14.31 10.55 -12.58
CA GLU A 356 -15.34 11.53 -12.23
C GLU A 356 -14.84 12.52 -11.19
N GLU A 357 -13.98 12.09 -10.26
CA GLU A 357 -13.36 13.00 -9.29
C GLU A 357 -12.41 13.98 -9.98
N LEU A 358 -11.67 13.53 -10.99
CA LEU A 358 -10.82 14.40 -11.81
C LEU A 358 -11.65 15.47 -12.48
N LYS A 359 -12.75 15.06 -13.13
CA LYS A 359 -13.71 15.95 -13.77
C LYS A 359 -14.29 16.95 -12.77
N ARG A 360 -14.75 16.50 -11.61
CA ARG A 360 -15.32 17.34 -10.56
C ARG A 360 -14.35 18.43 -10.11
N ARG A 361 -13.08 18.09 -9.87
CA ARG A 361 -12.06 19.05 -9.39
C ARG A 361 -11.72 20.11 -10.43
N VAL A 362 -11.78 19.76 -11.72
CA VAL A 362 -11.57 20.75 -12.80
C VAL A 362 -12.82 21.60 -13.02
N ASP A 363 -13.99 20.99 -13.10
CA ASP A 363 -15.26 21.71 -13.34
C ASP A 363 -15.62 22.69 -12.21
N SER A 364 -15.22 22.36 -10.96
CA SER A 364 -15.40 23.27 -9.81
C SER A 364 -14.46 24.47 -9.81
N GLY A 365 -13.44 24.48 -10.69
CA GLY A 365 -12.41 25.52 -10.71
C GLY A 365 -11.33 25.36 -9.63
N GLU A 366 -11.35 24.26 -8.85
CA GLU A 366 -10.29 23.91 -7.90
C GLU A 366 -8.96 23.65 -8.63
N MET A 367 -9.04 22.97 -9.76
CA MET A 367 -7.92 22.64 -10.63
C MET A 367 -8.19 23.10 -12.07
N LYS A 368 -7.13 23.37 -12.82
CA LYS A 368 -7.23 23.78 -14.22
C LYS A 368 -7.26 22.63 -15.20
N MET A 369 -6.54 21.55 -14.89
CA MET A 369 -6.49 20.35 -15.71
C MET A 369 -6.36 19.11 -14.83
N ALA A 370 -6.71 17.96 -15.40
CA ALA A 370 -6.44 16.63 -14.83
C ALA A 370 -5.78 15.73 -15.87
N LEU A 371 -4.87 14.88 -15.40
CA LEU A 371 -4.17 13.90 -16.22
C LEU A 371 -4.34 12.52 -15.58
N ALA A 372 -5.01 11.62 -16.29
CA ALA A 372 -5.11 10.22 -15.90
C ALA A 372 -4.04 9.39 -16.63
N LEU A 373 -3.43 8.46 -15.90
CA LEU A 373 -2.37 7.59 -16.37
C LEU A 373 -2.89 6.15 -16.51
N TYR A 374 -2.25 5.38 -17.39
CA TYR A 374 -2.44 3.94 -17.38
C TYR A 374 -1.78 3.32 -16.14
N PRO A 375 -2.40 2.37 -15.43
CA PRO A 375 -1.83 1.77 -14.23
C PRO A 375 -0.49 1.08 -14.50
N VAL A 376 0.45 1.21 -13.58
CA VAL A 376 1.71 0.45 -13.62
C VAL A 376 1.42 -1.04 -13.38
N SER A 377 2.10 -1.93 -14.07
CA SER A 377 1.97 -3.36 -13.88
C SER A 377 2.88 -3.89 -12.77
N MET A 378 2.52 -5.04 -12.17
CA MET A 378 3.41 -5.73 -11.22
C MET A 378 4.76 -6.10 -11.86
N GLN A 379 4.79 -6.44 -13.16
CA GLN A 379 6.02 -6.77 -13.85
C GLN A 379 6.97 -5.55 -13.90
N GLN A 380 6.46 -4.36 -14.23
CA GLN A 380 7.27 -3.13 -14.22
C GLN A 380 7.83 -2.82 -12.81
N ILE A 381 7.03 -3.02 -11.76
CA ILE A 381 7.51 -2.84 -10.37
C ILE A 381 8.64 -3.81 -10.05
N MET A 382 8.47 -5.09 -10.40
CA MET A 382 9.49 -6.12 -10.17
C MET A 382 10.77 -5.83 -10.96
N ASP A 383 10.67 -5.45 -12.23
CA ASP A 383 11.82 -5.14 -13.08
C ASP A 383 12.63 -3.95 -12.53
N ILE A 384 11.94 -2.91 -12.05
CA ILE A 384 12.58 -1.76 -11.40
C ILE A 384 13.27 -2.18 -10.10
N ALA A 385 12.57 -2.94 -9.25
CA ALA A 385 13.13 -3.42 -7.99
C ALA A 385 14.31 -4.38 -8.22
N ASP A 386 14.26 -5.22 -9.27
CA ASP A 386 15.32 -6.15 -9.66
C ASP A 386 16.55 -5.39 -10.19
N SER A 387 16.38 -4.29 -10.90
CA SER A 387 17.47 -3.43 -11.37
C SER A 387 18.11 -2.56 -10.28
N GLY A 388 17.55 -2.56 -9.05
CA GLY A 388 18.01 -1.72 -7.94
C GLY A 388 17.63 -0.24 -8.11
N ASN A 389 16.77 0.07 -9.05
CA ASN A 389 16.26 1.41 -9.29
C ASN A 389 15.07 1.73 -8.37
N ILE A 390 14.71 3.01 -8.32
CA ILE A 390 13.61 3.54 -7.51
C ILE A 390 12.58 4.20 -8.44
N MET A 391 11.32 3.89 -8.23
CA MET A 391 10.22 4.52 -8.96
C MET A 391 10.07 6.00 -8.63
N PRO A 392 9.60 6.81 -9.58
CA PRO A 392 9.13 8.16 -9.28
C PRO A 392 8.06 8.14 -8.18
N PRO A 393 7.93 9.21 -7.37
CA PRO A 393 6.92 9.27 -6.33
C PRO A 393 5.50 9.23 -6.90
N LYS A 394 4.57 8.65 -6.14
CA LYS A 394 3.15 8.58 -6.53
C LYS A 394 2.93 7.81 -7.84
N ALA A 395 3.64 6.68 -7.98
CA ALA A 395 3.58 5.82 -9.16
C ALA A 395 2.60 4.65 -9.00
N THR A 396 2.41 4.14 -7.78
CA THR A 396 1.64 2.94 -7.50
C THR A 396 0.52 3.20 -6.49
N TRP A 397 -0.63 2.56 -6.71
CA TRP A 397 -1.75 2.56 -5.78
C TRP A 397 -2.34 1.16 -5.71
N PHE A 398 -1.97 0.39 -4.69
CA PHE A 398 -2.48 -0.96 -4.47
C PHE A 398 -3.83 -0.93 -3.76
N GLU A 399 -4.81 -1.67 -4.29
CA GLU A 399 -6.12 -1.90 -3.67
C GLU A 399 -6.53 -3.38 -3.78
N PRO A 400 -7.30 -3.90 -2.82
CA PRO A 400 -7.68 -3.27 -1.54
C PRO A 400 -6.48 -3.14 -0.59
N LYS A 401 -6.52 -2.11 0.28
CA LYS A 401 -5.52 -1.97 1.36
C LYS A 401 -5.69 -3.09 2.38
N LEU A 402 -4.57 -3.56 2.95
CA LEU A 402 -4.61 -4.55 4.02
C LEU A 402 -5.35 -3.98 5.24
N ARG A 403 -6.23 -4.80 5.85
CA ARG A 403 -6.81 -4.46 7.16
C ARG A 403 -5.79 -4.68 8.26
N SER A 404 -5.75 -3.75 9.19
CA SER A 404 -5.05 -3.87 10.46
C SER A 404 -5.95 -4.53 11.50
N GLY A 405 -5.38 -5.25 12.45
CA GLY A 405 -6.11 -5.85 13.56
C GLY A 405 -6.69 -7.25 13.34
N LEU A 406 -6.51 -7.85 12.16
CA LEU A 406 -6.89 -9.25 11.94
C LEU A 406 -5.93 -10.21 12.65
N VAL A 407 -4.65 -9.87 12.67
CA VAL A 407 -3.59 -10.53 13.42
C VAL A 407 -2.43 -9.56 13.63
N ILE A 408 -1.70 -9.74 14.72
CA ILE A 408 -0.59 -8.91 15.18
C ILE A 408 0.57 -9.83 15.56
N HIS A 409 1.81 -9.42 15.28
CA HIS A 409 3.01 -10.15 15.66
C HIS A 409 3.72 -9.43 16.81
N LYS A 410 3.90 -10.11 17.96
CA LYS A 410 4.71 -9.62 19.09
C LYS A 410 6.16 -9.93 18.87
N LEU A 411 7.04 -9.05 19.30
CA LEU A 411 8.49 -9.18 19.16
C LEU A 411 9.17 -9.89 20.35
N SER A 412 8.38 -10.47 21.25
CA SER A 412 8.84 -11.23 22.41
C SER A 412 7.83 -12.28 22.83
#